data_100e9d3b4a11f58178784875104ece7b
#
_entry.id   100e9d3b4a11f58178784875104ece7b
#
_cell.length_a   1.000
_cell.length_b   1.000
_cell.length_c   1.000
_cell.angle_alpha   90.00
_cell.angle_beta   90.00
_cell.angle_gamma   90.00
#
_symmetry.space_group_name_H-M   'P 1'
#
loop_
_entity.id
_entity.type
_entity.pdbx_description
1 polymer ?
#
loop_
_entity_poly.entity_id
_entity_poly.type
_entity_poly.pdbx_seq_one_letter_code
_entity_poly.pdbx_strand_id
1 'polypeptide(L)'
;MFAPITYFIIFVASNLRTILTYIDLNIQRPRQLSFNLAMEEFVARNMKQKGDKFFMWQVEPTVIFGRNQVVENEVNLEYCRKHGIKTFRRKSGGGCVYADMSNVMLSYITDDEDVERTFSRYLHMICETLQSIGLDDVHPSSHNDIMIGERKVSGNAVYHMPGKTIAHGTLLYDTDMEHMLHAITPSQQKLSKHGVESVRQRVCLLKDYTSLPFSEIRKRIREHLCDETFVLNSDDVREIETIELDYLKPEFIYGK
;
A
#
# COMPACT_ATOMS: atom_id res chain seq x y z
N MET A 1 -16.91 -1.83 61.14
CA MET A 1 -15.94 -2.34 60.16
C MET A 1 -16.64 -2.32 58.79
N PHE A 2 -16.50 -1.21 58.08
CA PHE A 2 -17.17 -0.99 56.78
C PHE A 2 -16.13 -1.30 55.66
N ALA A 3 -16.47 -2.25 54.79
CA ALA A 3 -15.70 -2.58 53.62
C ALA A 3 -15.92 -1.51 52.53
N PRO A 4 -14.89 -1.05 51.81
CA PRO A 4 -15.07 -0.12 50.69
C PRO A 4 -15.61 -0.86 49.48
N ILE A 5 -16.72 -0.37 48.95
CA ILE A 5 -17.29 -0.81 47.66
C ILE A 5 -16.40 -0.20 46.57
N THR A 6 -15.57 -1.04 45.95
CA THR A 6 -14.78 -0.70 44.77
C THR A 6 -15.72 -0.70 43.57
N TYR A 7 -16.06 0.48 43.07
CA TYR A 7 -16.73 0.65 41.79
C TYR A 7 -15.74 0.30 40.68
N PHE A 8 -15.90 -0.85 40.07
CA PHE A 8 -15.33 -1.17 38.78
C PHE A 8 -16.09 -0.35 37.72
N ILE A 9 -15.52 0.79 37.31
CA ILE A 9 -16.00 1.49 36.11
C ILE A 9 -15.51 0.66 34.93
N ILE A 10 -16.40 -0.17 34.38
CA ILE A 10 -16.21 -0.80 33.08
C ILE A 10 -16.33 0.31 32.05
N PHE A 11 -15.19 0.79 31.57
CA PHE A 11 -15.12 1.65 30.39
C PHE A 11 -15.49 0.78 29.20
N VAL A 12 -16.77 0.68 28.88
CA VAL A 12 -17.25 0.18 27.60
C VAL A 12 -16.89 1.28 26.59
N ALA A 13 -15.67 1.22 26.05
CA ALA A 13 -15.34 1.94 24.84
C ALA A 13 -16.29 1.39 23.77
N SER A 14 -17.30 2.14 23.43
CA SER A 14 -18.12 1.91 22.25
C SER A 14 -17.19 2.07 21.06
N ASN A 15 -16.57 0.98 20.60
CA ASN A 15 -15.94 0.89 19.29
C ASN A 15 -17.05 1.05 18.26
N LEU A 16 -17.42 2.28 17.97
CA LEU A 16 -18.10 2.61 16.73
C LEU A 16 -17.09 2.26 15.63
N ARG A 17 -17.23 1.03 15.09
CA ARG A 17 -16.44 0.60 13.93
C ARG A 17 -16.67 1.65 12.82
N THR A 18 -15.63 2.34 12.43
CA THR A 18 -15.71 3.29 11.32
C THR A 18 -16.09 2.50 10.07
N ILE A 19 -17.13 2.93 9.38
CA ILE A 19 -17.54 2.34 8.10
C ILE A 19 -16.38 2.46 7.12
N LEU A 20 -15.99 1.34 6.53
CA LEU A 20 -14.96 1.30 5.49
C LEU A 20 -15.61 1.03 4.13
N THR A 21 -15.59 2.04 3.26
CA THR A 21 -16.15 1.96 1.92
C THR A 21 -15.11 1.48 0.92
N TYR A 22 -15.41 0.39 0.19
CA TYR A 22 -14.61 -0.02 -0.95
C TYR A 22 -14.87 0.89 -2.14
N ILE A 23 -13.82 1.49 -2.70
CA ILE A 23 -13.93 2.31 -3.91
C ILE A 23 -13.65 1.42 -5.13
N ASP A 24 -14.66 1.24 -5.97
CA ASP A 24 -14.60 0.38 -7.15
C ASP A 24 -14.52 1.23 -8.42
N LEU A 25 -13.42 1.10 -9.13
CA LEU A 25 -13.23 1.76 -10.43
C LEU A 25 -14.03 1.07 -11.57
N ASN A 26 -14.50 -0.17 -11.34
CA ASN A 26 -15.27 -0.98 -12.29
C ASN A 26 -14.65 -1.05 -13.69
N ILE A 27 -13.33 -1.26 -13.77
CA ILE A 27 -12.59 -1.39 -15.03
C ILE A 27 -12.08 -2.82 -15.21
N GLN A 28 -12.00 -3.24 -16.48
CA GLN A 28 -11.52 -4.57 -16.85
C GLN A 28 -9.99 -4.65 -17.01
N ARG A 29 -9.31 -3.51 -17.20
CA ARG A 29 -7.87 -3.47 -17.46
C ARG A 29 -7.16 -2.61 -16.41
N PRO A 30 -5.98 -3.02 -15.96
CA PRO A 30 -5.20 -2.22 -15.03
C PRO A 30 -4.85 -0.86 -15.65
N ARG A 31 -4.88 0.17 -14.82
CA ARG A 31 -4.43 1.53 -15.17
C ARG A 31 -2.96 1.68 -14.81
N GLN A 32 -2.31 2.70 -15.35
CA GLN A 32 -0.94 3.01 -14.98
C GLN A 32 -0.84 3.43 -13.51
N LEU A 33 0.37 3.38 -12.96
CA LEU A 33 0.63 3.80 -11.58
C LEU A 33 0.18 5.25 -11.32
N SER A 34 0.50 6.16 -12.24
CA SER A 34 0.12 7.58 -12.16
C SER A 34 -1.37 7.79 -11.94
N PHE A 35 -2.21 7.05 -12.66
CA PHE A 35 -3.65 7.08 -12.50
C PHE A 35 -4.08 6.60 -11.10
N ASN A 36 -3.51 5.49 -10.61
CA ASN A 36 -3.89 4.95 -9.30
C ASN A 36 -3.47 5.89 -8.16
N LEU A 37 -2.31 6.55 -8.25
CA LEU A 37 -1.89 7.57 -7.29
C LEU A 37 -2.77 8.84 -7.38
N ALA A 38 -3.20 9.22 -8.58
CA ALA A 38 -4.16 10.30 -8.77
C ALA A 38 -5.54 9.94 -8.20
N MET A 39 -5.96 8.67 -8.30
CA MET A 39 -7.18 8.16 -7.67
C MET A 39 -7.11 8.26 -6.15
N GLU A 40 -5.98 7.98 -5.51
CA GLU A 40 -5.80 8.20 -4.06
C GLU A 40 -6.07 9.67 -3.69
N GLU A 41 -5.51 10.62 -4.45
CA GLU A 41 -5.75 12.05 -4.20
C GLU A 41 -7.20 12.46 -4.48
N PHE A 42 -7.79 11.97 -5.55
CA PHE A 42 -9.19 12.22 -5.87
C PHE A 42 -10.10 11.75 -4.73
N VAL A 43 -9.92 10.50 -4.28
CA VAL A 43 -10.69 9.94 -3.16
C VAL A 43 -10.51 10.77 -1.90
N ALA A 44 -9.29 11.21 -1.61
CA ALA A 44 -9.00 12.04 -0.44
C ALA A 44 -9.66 13.44 -0.52
N ARG A 45 -9.63 14.09 -1.68
CA ARG A 45 -10.04 15.51 -1.84
C ARG A 45 -11.52 15.69 -2.19
N ASN A 46 -12.04 14.82 -3.05
CA ASN A 46 -13.31 15.07 -3.75
C ASN A 46 -14.46 14.23 -3.21
N MET A 47 -14.17 13.06 -2.60
CA MET A 47 -15.24 12.22 -2.07
C MET A 47 -15.79 12.79 -0.75
N LYS A 48 -17.12 13.02 -0.74
CA LYS A 48 -17.84 13.61 0.41
C LYS A 48 -18.46 12.57 1.35
N GLN A 49 -18.41 11.29 0.99
CA GLN A 49 -18.93 10.19 1.81
C GLN A 49 -18.18 10.15 3.14
N LYS A 50 -18.94 9.99 4.23
CA LYS A 50 -18.37 9.82 5.58
C LYS A 50 -17.68 8.46 5.70
N GLY A 51 -16.76 8.36 6.65
CA GLY A 51 -16.02 7.13 6.91
C GLY A 51 -14.73 6.99 6.08
N ASP A 52 -14.02 5.93 6.34
CA ASP A 52 -12.75 5.64 5.67
C ASP A 52 -12.98 4.98 4.32
N LYS A 53 -12.00 5.05 3.43
CA LYS A 53 -12.06 4.47 2.09
C LYS A 53 -10.91 3.51 1.89
N PHE A 54 -11.18 2.46 1.14
CA PHE A 54 -10.19 1.45 0.79
C PHE A 54 -10.38 1.00 -0.66
N PHE A 55 -9.28 0.75 -1.35
CA PHE A 55 -9.31 0.10 -2.64
C PHE A 55 -8.01 -0.65 -2.93
N MET A 56 -8.10 -1.58 -3.86
CA MET A 56 -6.99 -2.41 -4.31
C MET A 56 -6.77 -2.22 -5.80
N TRP A 57 -5.50 -2.19 -6.21
CA TRP A 57 -5.13 -2.03 -7.59
C TRP A 57 -3.87 -2.80 -7.95
N GLN A 58 -3.64 -2.99 -9.23
CA GLN A 58 -2.49 -3.68 -9.79
C GLN A 58 -1.92 -2.85 -10.94
N VAL A 59 -0.65 -3.07 -11.24
CA VAL A 59 0.05 -2.40 -12.35
C VAL A 59 0.88 -3.39 -13.14
N GLU A 60 1.08 -3.09 -14.42
CA GLU A 60 2.13 -3.73 -15.21
C GLU A 60 3.50 -3.48 -14.57
N PRO A 61 4.55 -4.27 -14.91
CA PRO A 61 5.86 -4.14 -14.31
C PRO A 61 6.34 -2.70 -14.17
N THR A 62 6.51 -2.26 -12.92
CA THR A 62 6.76 -0.85 -12.57
C THR A 62 7.67 -0.74 -11.35
N VAL A 63 8.65 0.13 -11.41
CA VAL A 63 9.42 0.58 -10.25
C VAL A 63 8.85 1.90 -9.74
N ILE A 64 8.56 1.94 -8.45
CA ILE A 64 7.97 3.06 -7.74
C ILE A 64 8.99 3.59 -6.73
N PHE A 65 9.45 4.82 -6.90
CA PHE A 65 10.40 5.43 -5.96
C PHE A 65 9.77 6.57 -5.17
N GLY A 66 10.28 6.77 -3.96
CA GLY A 66 9.73 7.74 -3.01
C GLY A 66 10.03 9.18 -3.39
N ARG A 67 9.26 10.12 -2.84
CA ARG A 67 9.34 11.56 -3.10
C ARG A 67 10.76 12.14 -3.05
N ASN A 68 11.55 11.71 -2.06
CA ASN A 68 12.88 12.27 -1.78
C ASN A 68 14.03 11.46 -2.40
N GLN A 69 13.74 10.41 -3.18
CA GLN A 69 14.78 9.59 -3.77
C GLN A 69 15.30 10.19 -5.09
N VAL A 70 16.59 10.03 -5.31
CA VAL A 70 17.25 10.32 -6.59
C VAL A 70 17.16 9.05 -7.42
N VAL A 71 16.41 9.11 -8.53
CA VAL A 71 16.06 7.92 -9.31
C VAL A 71 17.29 7.16 -9.82
N GLU A 72 18.34 7.89 -10.24
CA GLU A 72 19.58 7.32 -10.76
C GLU A 72 20.34 6.48 -9.72
N ASN A 73 20.14 6.76 -8.42
CA ASN A 73 20.78 6.04 -7.31
C ASN A 73 19.98 4.82 -6.85
N GLU A 74 18.70 4.74 -7.21
CA GLU A 74 17.76 3.76 -6.66
C GLU A 74 17.24 2.78 -7.70
N VAL A 75 17.31 3.14 -8.99
CA VAL A 75 16.70 2.40 -10.10
C VAL A 75 17.72 2.13 -11.18
N ASN A 76 17.81 0.88 -11.62
CA ASN A 76 18.56 0.53 -12.82
C ASN A 76 17.71 0.87 -14.06
N LEU A 77 17.82 2.14 -14.49
CA LEU A 77 17.03 2.67 -15.61
C LEU A 77 17.32 1.95 -16.94
N GLU A 78 18.55 1.47 -17.13
CA GLU A 78 18.90 0.70 -18.33
C GLU A 78 18.18 -0.64 -18.35
N TYR A 79 18.23 -1.38 -17.23
CA TYR A 79 17.50 -2.63 -17.07
C TYR A 79 16.00 -2.43 -17.27
N CYS A 80 15.43 -1.43 -16.63
CA CYS A 80 14.00 -1.11 -16.74
C CYS A 80 13.59 -0.86 -18.19
N ARG A 81 14.38 -0.03 -18.93
CA ARG A 81 14.10 0.26 -20.33
C ARG A 81 14.19 -0.99 -21.21
N LYS A 82 15.21 -1.83 -20.99
CA LYS A 82 15.40 -3.07 -21.75
C LYS A 82 14.25 -4.08 -21.56
N HIS A 83 13.68 -4.12 -20.36
CA HIS A 83 12.63 -5.08 -19.99
C HIS A 83 11.21 -4.48 -19.98
N GLY A 84 11.03 -3.24 -20.46
CA GLY A 84 9.71 -2.59 -20.51
C GLY A 84 9.13 -2.24 -19.15
N ILE A 85 9.97 -2.19 -18.09
CA ILE A 85 9.56 -1.84 -16.74
C ILE A 85 9.42 -0.32 -16.64
N LYS A 86 8.23 0.15 -16.28
CA LYS A 86 7.95 1.58 -16.11
C LYS A 86 8.55 2.11 -14.81
N THR A 87 8.80 3.41 -14.76
CA THR A 87 9.35 4.07 -13.56
C THR A 87 8.53 5.29 -13.21
N PHE A 88 8.10 5.40 -11.95
CA PHE A 88 7.28 6.51 -11.47
C PHE A 88 7.69 6.95 -10.07
N ARG A 89 7.51 8.24 -9.80
CA ARG A 89 7.63 8.81 -8.46
C ARG A 89 6.28 8.82 -7.76
N ARG A 90 6.27 8.52 -6.45
CA ARG A 90 5.10 8.74 -5.59
C ARG A 90 5.31 9.95 -4.69
N LYS A 91 4.23 10.56 -4.21
CA LYS A 91 4.26 11.71 -3.26
C LYS A 91 4.58 11.30 -1.82
N SER A 92 4.37 10.04 -1.46
CA SER A 92 4.80 9.50 -0.17
C SER A 92 6.31 9.31 -0.09
N GLY A 93 6.83 9.21 1.13
CA GLY A 93 8.24 8.92 1.40
C GLY A 93 8.57 7.43 1.21
N GLY A 94 9.70 7.01 1.81
CA GLY A 94 10.16 5.63 1.81
C GLY A 94 11.06 5.26 0.63
N GLY A 95 11.42 3.97 0.55
CA GLY A 95 12.33 3.40 -0.44
C GLY A 95 11.68 3.06 -1.78
N CYS A 96 12.50 2.49 -2.65
CA CYS A 96 12.07 1.99 -3.95
C CYS A 96 11.29 0.68 -3.82
N VAL A 97 10.27 0.50 -4.63
CA VAL A 97 9.40 -0.69 -4.67
C VAL A 97 9.26 -1.16 -6.11
N TYR A 98 9.27 -2.47 -6.33
CA TYR A 98 8.87 -3.09 -7.59
C TYR A 98 7.45 -3.64 -7.45
N ALA A 99 6.62 -3.43 -8.42
CA ALA A 99 5.26 -3.98 -8.49
C ALA A 99 4.98 -4.53 -9.89
N ASP A 100 4.20 -5.59 -9.95
CA ASP A 100 3.71 -6.23 -11.17
C ASP A 100 2.28 -6.76 -10.99
N MET A 101 1.75 -7.43 -12.00
CA MET A 101 0.40 -8.00 -11.97
C MET A 101 0.21 -9.13 -10.93
N SER A 102 1.28 -9.63 -10.35
CA SER A 102 1.26 -10.65 -9.29
C SER A 102 1.31 -10.05 -7.88
N ASN A 103 1.26 -8.73 -7.76
CA ASN A 103 1.13 -8.00 -6.51
C ASN A 103 -0.23 -7.30 -6.44
N VAL A 104 -0.67 -6.98 -5.24
CA VAL A 104 -1.77 -6.04 -5.04
C VAL A 104 -1.29 -4.83 -4.25
N MET A 105 -1.61 -3.67 -4.76
CA MET A 105 -1.45 -2.41 -4.05
C MET A 105 -2.70 -2.15 -3.22
N LEU A 106 -2.51 -1.73 -1.99
CA LEU A 106 -3.56 -1.43 -1.03
C LEU A 106 -3.54 0.06 -0.75
N SER A 107 -4.68 0.74 -0.83
CA SER A 107 -4.81 2.16 -0.51
C SER A 107 -5.91 2.35 0.52
N TYR A 108 -5.58 2.99 1.63
CA TYR A 108 -6.47 3.33 2.73
C TYR A 108 -6.45 4.84 2.94
N ILE A 109 -7.61 5.48 2.92
CA ILE A 109 -7.77 6.93 3.02
C ILE A 109 -8.73 7.26 4.16
N THR A 110 -8.32 8.18 5.02
CA THR A 110 -9.08 8.62 6.19
C THR A 110 -9.00 10.13 6.40
N ASP A 111 -9.99 10.66 7.12
CA ASP A 111 -10.04 12.05 7.59
C ASP A 111 -9.22 12.24 8.89
N ASP A 112 -8.62 11.18 9.43
CA ASP A 112 -7.76 11.24 10.60
C ASP A 112 -6.40 11.84 10.25
N GLU A 113 -6.06 12.98 10.86
CA GLU A 113 -4.80 13.69 10.63
C GLU A 113 -3.63 13.16 11.49
N ASP A 114 -3.91 12.32 12.48
CA ASP A 114 -2.85 11.65 13.25
C ASP A 114 -2.22 10.55 12.42
N VAL A 115 -1.08 10.88 11.84
CA VAL A 115 -0.36 10.03 10.89
C VAL A 115 0.11 8.71 11.54
N GLU A 116 0.64 8.78 12.77
CA GLU A 116 1.16 7.59 13.46
C GLU A 116 0.03 6.63 13.82
N ARG A 117 -1.05 7.15 14.39
CA ARG A 117 -2.24 6.37 14.73
C ARG A 117 -2.87 5.76 13.49
N THR A 118 -3.04 6.54 12.43
CA THR A 118 -3.60 6.07 11.15
C THR A 118 -2.76 4.96 10.56
N PHE A 119 -1.44 5.13 10.54
CA PHE A 119 -0.55 4.15 9.94
C PHE A 119 -0.49 2.86 10.76
N SER A 120 -0.42 2.97 12.09
CA SER A 120 -0.52 1.81 12.98
C SER A 120 -1.83 1.06 12.78
N ARG A 121 -2.97 1.77 12.72
CA ARG A 121 -4.29 1.18 12.47
C ARG A 121 -4.34 0.44 11.13
N TYR A 122 -3.83 1.06 10.07
CA TYR A 122 -3.76 0.44 8.75
C TYR A 122 -2.95 -0.86 8.77
N LEU A 123 -1.75 -0.86 9.35
CA LEU A 123 -0.92 -2.06 9.42
C LEU A 123 -1.59 -3.20 10.19
N HIS A 124 -2.19 -2.90 11.35
CA HIS A 124 -2.90 -3.91 12.15
C HIS A 124 -4.11 -4.46 11.40
N MET A 125 -4.90 -3.59 10.77
CA MET A 125 -6.06 -3.98 9.98
C MET A 125 -5.69 -4.98 8.85
N ILE A 126 -4.60 -4.74 8.14
CA ILE A 126 -4.13 -5.67 7.11
C ILE A 126 -3.60 -6.97 7.73
N CYS A 127 -2.85 -6.91 8.84
CA CYS A 127 -2.38 -8.11 9.53
C CYS A 127 -3.55 -8.99 10.00
N GLU A 128 -4.54 -8.41 10.68
CA GLU A 128 -5.75 -9.12 11.14
C GLU A 128 -6.51 -9.74 9.97
N THR A 129 -6.59 -9.03 8.83
CA THR A 129 -7.22 -9.56 7.63
C THR A 129 -6.46 -10.78 7.09
N LEU A 130 -5.14 -10.71 7.00
CA LEU A 130 -4.32 -11.82 6.53
C LEU A 130 -4.38 -13.02 7.49
N GLN A 131 -4.43 -12.78 8.80
CA GLN A 131 -4.64 -13.82 9.79
C GLN A 131 -6.03 -14.49 9.65
N SER A 132 -7.07 -13.69 9.38
CA SER A 132 -8.44 -14.20 9.21
C SER A 132 -8.61 -15.13 8.01
N ILE A 133 -7.75 -15.04 7.03
CA ILE A 133 -7.73 -15.92 5.85
C ILE A 133 -6.76 -17.10 5.98
N GLY A 134 -6.23 -17.33 7.18
CA GLY A 134 -5.43 -18.51 7.53
C GLY A 134 -3.92 -18.34 7.37
N LEU A 135 -3.41 -17.11 7.39
CA LEU A 135 -1.97 -16.86 7.43
C LEU A 135 -1.51 -16.66 8.87
N ASP A 136 -0.72 -17.59 9.37
CA ASP A 136 -0.17 -17.51 10.71
C ASP A 136 1.05 -16.57 10.77
N ASP A 137 1.39 -16.11 11.98
CA ASP A 137 2.57 -15.31 12.29
C ASP A 137 2.71 -14.02 11.45
N VAL A 138 1.57 -13.41 11.11
CA VAL A 138 1.52 -12.11 10.42
C VAL A 138 1.51 -10.99 11.46
N HIS A 139 2.45 -10.04 11.35
CA HIS A 139 2.54 -8.92 12.29
C HIS A 139 3.19 -7.68 11.65
N PRO A 140 2.94 -6.47 12.17
CA PRO A 140 3.64 -5.28 11.72
C PRO A 140 5.06 -5.27 12.27
N SER A 141 6.02 -4.77 11.49
CA SER A 141 7.37 -4.51 11.98
C SER A 141 7.43 -3.22 12.82
N SER A 142 8.57 -2.98 13.46
CA SER A 142 8.83 -1.70 14.16
C SER A 142 8.98 -0.48 13.23
N HIS A 143 8.95 -0.69 11.92
CA HIS A 143 9.08 0.36 10.91
C HIS A 143 7.75 0.53 10.15
N ASN A 144 7.68 0.01 8.95
CA ASN A 144 6.54 0.22 8.06
C ASN A 144 6.22 -1.01 7.21
N ASP A 145 6.67 -2.18 7.63
CA ASP A 145 6.49 -3.43 6.90
C ASP A 145 5.44 -4.32 7.58
N ILE A 146 4.82 -5.19 6.80
CA ILE A 146 4.10 -6.35 7.32
C ILE A 146 4.97 -7.57 7.08
N MET A 147 5.12 -8.37 8.12
CA MET A 147 5.99 -9.53 8.19
C MET A 147 5.16 -10.81 8.27
N ILE A 148 5.73 -11.90 7.74
CA ILE A 148 5.35 -13.27 8.08
C ILE A 148 6.62 -13.92 8.67
N GLY A 149 6.59 -14.23 9.96
CA GLY A 149 7.80 -14.54 10.70
C GLY A 149 8.82 -13.41 10.58
N GLU A 150 10.03 -13.71 10.16
CA GLU A 150 11.11 -12.72 10.01
C GLU A 150 11.20 -12.12 8.60
N ARG A 151 10.26 -12.44 7.69
CA ARG A 151 10.34 -12.00 6.29
C ARG A 151 9.22 -11.04 5.94
N LYS A 152 9.56 -10.02 5.20
CA LYS A 152 8.65 -8.98 4.74
C LYS A 152 7.77 -9.47 3.59
N VAL A 153 6.46 -9.33 3.75
CA VAL A 153 5.45 -9.63 2.72
C VAL A 153 4.81 -8.36 2.15
N SER A 154 4.90 -7.24 2.89
CA SER A 154 4.35 -5.95 2.47
C SER A 154 5.23 -4.79 2.89
N GLY A 155 5.47 -3.86 2.00
CA GLY A 155 6.11 -2.56 2.28
C GLY A 155 5.11 -1.44 2.15
N ASN A 156 5.05 -0.55 3.15
CA ASN A 156 4.02 0.45 3.25
C ASN A 156 4.60 1.85 3.42
N ALA A 157 3.83 2.86 3.06
CA ALA A 157 4.15 4.26 3.21
C ALA A 157 2.89 5.07 3.51
N VAL A 158 3.09 6.29 4.01
CA VAL A 158 2.01 7.21 4.30
C VAL A 158 2.25 8.53 3.58
N TYR A 159 1.18 9.13 3.11
CA TYR A 159 1.13 10.47 2.55
C TYR A 159 0.08 11.29 3.28
N HIS A 160 0.54 12.33 3.95
CA HIS A 160 -0.35 13.27 4.65
C HIS A 160 -0.57 14.51 3.79
N MET A 161 -1.81 14.96 3.75
CA MET A 161 -2.26 16.21 3.14
C MET A 161 -3.28 16.88 4.07
N PRO A 162 -3.50 18.20 3.96
CA PRO A 162 -4.41 18.91 4.89
C PRO A 162 -5.78 18.23 4.99
N GLY A 163 -6.16 17.83 6.19
CA GLY A 163 -7.43 17.17 6.51
C GLY A 163 -7.52 15.70 6.13
N LYS A 164 -6.45 15.07 5.62
CA LYS A 164 -6.49 13.67 5.11
C LYS A 164 -5.17 12.95 5.30
N THR A 165 -5.27 11.66 5.56
CA THR A 165 -4.11 10.76 5.56
C THR A 165 -4.37 9.58 4.62
N ILE A 166 -3.40 9.29 3.76
CA ILE A 166 -3.38 8.17 2.82
C ILE A 166 -2.29 7.20 3.27
N ALA A 167 -2.65 5.99 3.65
CA ALA A 167 -1.72 4.90 3.85
C ALA A 167 -1.82 3.93 2.68
N HIS A 168 -0.69 3.54 2.10
CA HIS A 168 -0.65 2.61 1.00
C HIS A 168 0.50 1.62 1.11
N GLY A 169 0.34 0.46 0.52
CA GLY A 169 1.34 -0.59 0.55
C GLY A 169 1.25 -1.56 -0.62
N THR A 170 2.30 -2.35 -0.76
CA THR A 170 2.39 -3.42 -1.76
C THR A 170 2.33 -4.75 -1.04
N LEU A 171 1.34 -5.58 -1.33
CA LEU A 171 1.25 -6.94 -0.83
C LEU A 171 1.77 -7.90 -1.91
N LEU A 172 2.85 -8.62 -1.58
CA LEU A 172 3.58 -9.48 -2.51
C LEU A 172 2.94 -10.87 -2.54
N TYR A 173 2.30 -11.23 -3.66
CA TYR A 173 1.74 -12.57 -3.79
C TYR A 173 2.68 -13.52 -4.55
N ASP A 174 3.06 -13.17 -5.79
CA ASP A 174 3.94 -13.96 -6.67
C ASP A 174 4.81 -13.06 -7.55
N THR A 175 5.41 -12.06 -6.94
CA THR A 175 6.27 -11.07 -7.60
C THR A 175 7.40 -11.71 -8.38
N ASP A 176 7.70 -11.18 -9.57
CA ASP A 176 8.93 -11.52 -10.29
C ASP A 176 10.16 -10.99 -9.52
N MET A 177 10.74 -11.89 -8.73
CA MET A 177 11.90 -11.59 -7.89
C MET A 177 13.15 -11.26 -8.71
N GLU A 178 13.28 -11.77 -9.94
CA GLU A 178 14.41 -11.46 -10.81
C GLU A 178 14.31 -10.00 -11.29
N HIS A 179 13.16 -9.61 -11.81
CA HIS A 179 12.92 -8.23 -12.18
C HIS A 179 13.06 -7.27 -11.00
N MET A 180 12.52 -7.63 -9.85
CA MET A 180 12.64 -6.80 -8.64
C MET A 180 14.11 -6.55 -8.26
N LEU A 181 14.95 -7.60 -8.25
CA LEU A 181 16.35 -7.50 -7.84
C LEU A 181 17.23 -6.74 -8.84
N HIS A 182 16.93 -6.82 -10.13
CA HIS A 182 17.71 -6.16 -11.17
C HIS A 182 17.24 -4.72 -11.46
N ALA A 183 15.96 -4.43 -11.25
CA ALA A 183 15.39 -3.11 -11.50
C ALA A 183 15.66 -2.13 -10.37
N ILE A 184 15.75 -2.61 -9.11
CA ILE A 184 16.07 -1.77 -7.95
C ILE A 184 17.56 -1.88 -7.66
N THR A 185 18.24 -0.74 -7.61
CA THR A 185 19.64 -0.65 -7.20
C THR A 185 19.68 -0.32 -5.70
N PRO A 186 20.03 -1.26 -4.83
CA PRO A 186 20.17 -0.97 -3.40
C PRO A 186 21.33 0.01 -3.21
N SER A 187 21.16 1.02 -2.34
CA SER A 187 22.26 1.93 -2.01
C SER A 187 23.49 1.14 -1.53
N GLN A 188 24.70 1.63 -1.83
CA GLN A 188 25.94 0.97 -1.41
C GLN A 188 26.00 0.68 0.09
N GLN A 189 25.38 1.52 0.93
CA GLN A 189 25.25 1.27 2.37
C GLN A 189 24.38 0.05 2.70
N LYS A 190 23.37 -0.27 1.90
CA LYS A 190 22.56 -1.49 2.05
C LYS A 190 23.30 -2.70 1.51
N LEU A 191 24.05 -2.54 0.41
CA LEU A 191 24.87 -3.61 -0.18
C LEU A 191 26.07 -3.98 0.70
N SER A 192 26.76 -2.99 1.29
CA SER A 192 27.93 -3.23 2.15
C SER A 192 27.59 -3.94 3.46
N LYS A 193 26.36 -3.78 3.96
CA LYS A 193 25.91 -4.47 5.19
C LYS A 193 25.37 -5.88 4.94
N HIS A 194 24.82 -6.17 3.77
CA HIS A 194 23.95 -7.34 3.61
C HIS A 194 24.00 -8.09 2.26
N GLY A 195 24.62 -7.57 1.20
CA GLY A 195 24.65 -8.21 -0.13
C GLY A 195 23.27 -8.32 -0.84
N VAL A 196 23.26 -8.63 -2.14
CA VAL A 196 22.02 -8.81 -2.95
C VAL A 196 21.20 -10.01 -2.46
N GLU A 197 21.87 -11.08 -2.05
CA GLU A 197 21.22 -12.29 -1.51
C GLU A 197 20.41 -12.02 -0.24
N SER A 198 20.86 -11.08 0.59
CA SER A 198 20.15 -10.71 1.81
C SER A 198 18.85 -9.93 1.55
N VAL A 199 18.70 -9.25 0.41
CA VAL A 199 17.42 -8.62 0.03
C VAL A 199 16.40 -9.71 -0.31
N ARG A 200 16.81 -10.74 -1.06
CA ARG A 200 15.97 -11.89 -1.41
C ARG A 200 15.55 -12.69 -0.16
N GLN A 201 16.44 -12.86 0.80
CA GLN A 201 16.17 -13.59 2.04
C GLN A 201 15.21 -12.84 2.99
N ARG A 202 15.12 -11.51 2.87
CA ARG A 202 14.26 -10.65 3.72
C ARG A 202 12.84 -10.54 3.24
N VAL A 203 12.56 -10.89 1.99
CA VAL A 203 11.24 -10.78 1.38
C VAL A 203 10.63 -12.17 1.25
N CYS A 204 9.32 -12.27 1.39
CA CYS A 204 8.58 -13.49 1.11
C CYS A 204 7.36 -13.19 0.23
N LEU A 205 6.84 -14.24 -0.38
CA LEU A 205 5.67 -14.18 -1.24
C LEU A 205 4.51 -14.90 -0.56
N LEU A 206 3.31 -14.34 -0.60
CA LEU A 206 2.13 -14.96 0.02
C LEU A 206 1.85 -16.36 -0.51
N LYS A 207 2.12 -16.62 -1.78
CA LYS A 207 1.92 -17.94 -2.40
C LYS A 207 2.69 -19.07 -1.70
N ASP A 208 3.78 -18.74 -0.98
CA ASP A 208 4.58 -19.72 -0.25
C ASP A 208 3.94 -20.12 1.10
N TYR A 209 2.91 -19.39 1.55
CA TYR A 209 2.24 -19.56 2.84
C TYR A 209 0.77 -19.93 2.73
N THR A 210 0.19 -19.93 1.54
CA THR A 210 -1.22 -20.25 1.33
C THR A 210 -1.45 -20.93 0.00
N SER A 211 -2.42 -21.83 -0.05
CA SER A 211 -2.91 -22.44 -1.30
C SER A 211 -4.03 -21.63 -1.97
N LEU A 212 -4.46 -20.53 -1.35
CA LEU A 212 -5.51 -19.69 -1.92
C LEU A 212 -5.01 -18.99 -3.19
N PRO A 213 -5.78 -19.01 -4.28
CA PRO A 213 -5.43 -18.26 -5.48
C PRO A 213 -5.49 -16.75 -5.21
N PHE A 214 -4.72 -15.99 -5.94
CA PHE A 214 -4.60 -14.54 -5.76
C PHE A 214 -5.94 -13.79 -5.80
N SER A 215 -6.83 -14.19 -6.72
CA SER A 215 -8.18 -13.63 -6.81
C SER A 215 -9.00 -13.83 -5.55
N GLU A 216 -8.87 -15.00 -4.91
CA GLU A 216 -9.58 -15.32 -3.68
C GLU A 216 -9.03 -14.52 -2.49
N ILE A 217 -7.71 -14.32 -2.41
CA ILE A 217 -7.10 -13.46 -1.38
C ILE A 217 -7.64 -12.02 -1.50
N ARG A 218 -7.62 -11.45 -2.71
CA ARG A 218 -8.15 -10.10 -2.95
C ARG A 218 -9.64 -9.98 -2.58
N LYS A 219 -10.43 -10.99 -2.95
CA LYS A 219 -11.85 -11.04 -2.60
C LYS A 219 -12.04 -11.05 -1.08
N ARG A 220 -11.32 -11.90 -0.35
CA ARG A 220 -11.43 -12.00 1.11
C ARG A 220 -10.95 -10.73 1.81
N ILE A 221 -9.89 -10.08 1.33
CA ILE A 221 -9.46 -8.78 1.86
C ILE A 221 -10.59 -7.77 1.75
N ARG A 222 -11.24 -7.66 0.59
CA ARG A 222 -12.37 -6.74 0.39
C ARG A 222 -13.54 -7.08 1.32
N GLU A 223 -13.94 -8.34 1.38
CA GLU A 223 -15.08 -8.80 2.17
C GLU A 223 -14.86 -8.68 3.69
N HIS A 224 -13.61 -8.84 4.14
CA HIS A 224 -13.27 -8.71 5.55
C HIS A 224 -13.20 -7.25 6.00
N LEU A 225 -12.67 -6.37 5.15
CA LEU A 225 -12.41 -4.98 5.51
C LEU A 225 -13.59 -4.06 5.25
N CYS A 226 -14.30 -4.23 4.14
CA CYS A 226 -15.23 -3.21 3.65
C CYS A 226 -16.67 -3.57 3.93
N ASP A 227 -17.42 -2.58 4.46
CA ASP A 227 -18.82 -2.71 4.80
C ASP A 227 -19.73 -2.42 3.60
N GLU A 228 -19.29 -1.55 2.69
CA GLU A 228 -20.05 -1.11 1.53
C GLU A 228 -19.14 -0.86 0.32
N THR A 229 -19.74 -0.61 -0.84
CA THR A 229 -19.01 -0.32 -2.08
C THR A 229 -19.58 0.93 -2.73
N PHE A 230 -18.68 1.82 -3.13
CA PHE A 230 -18.97 2.97 -3.98
C PHE A 230 -18.31 2.77 -5.34
N VAL A 231 -19.11 2.85 -6.42
CA VAL A 231 -18.61 2.70 -7.79
C VAL A 231 -18.37 4.08 -8.38
N LEU A 232 -17.15 4.32 -8.86
CA LEU A 232 -16.80 5.57 -9.53
C LEU A 232 -17.50 5.67 -10.87
N ASN A 233 -17.99 6.85 -11.18
CA ASN A 233 -18.65 7.16 -12.46
C ASN A 233 -17.65 7.76 -13.46
N SER A 234 -18.12 8.06 -14.68
CA SER A 234 -17.27 8.61 -15.75
C SER A 234 -16.75 10.03 -15.46
N ASP A 235 -17.46 10.82 -14.65
CA ASP A 235 -17.02 12.16 -14.27
C ASP A 235 -15.89 12.07 -13.26
N ASP A 236 -16.03 11.18 -12.27
CA ASP A 236 -14.97 10.87 -11.30
C ASP A 236 -13.68 10.44 -12.03
N VAL A 237 -13.81 9.58 -13.04
CA VAL A 237 -12.65 9.11 -13.84
C VAL A 237 -11.98 10.27 -14.58
N ARG A 238 -12.74 11.20 -15.16
CA ARG A 238 -12.19 12.39 -15.84
C ARG A 238 -11.45 13.32 -14.86
N GLU A 239 -11.97 13.48 -13.65
CA GLU A 239 -11.28 14.26 -12.61
C GLU A 239 -9.98 13.58 -12.18
N ILE A 240 -9.96 12.25 -12.02
CA ILE A 240 -8.75 11.48 -11.72
C ILE A 240 -7.72 11.66 -12.85
N GLU A 241 -8.12 11.56 -14.12
CA GLU A 241 -7.26 11.77 -15.29
C GLU A 241 -6.69 13.20 -15.32
N THR A 242 -7.43 14.18 -14.84
CA THR A 242 -6.92 15.56 -14.71
C THR A 242 -5.83 15.66 -13.64
N ILE A 243 -6.02 15.00 -12.48
CA ILE A 243 -5.00 14.95 -11.42
C ILE A 243 -3.77 14.15 -11.88
N GLU A 244 -3.97 13.10 -12.68
CA GLU A 244 -2.91 12.25 -13.22
C GLU A 244 -1.87 13.06 -14.01
N LEU A 245 -2.28 14.12 -14.71
CA LEU A 245 -1.36 14.98 -15.48
C LEU A 245 -0.21 15.52 -14.63
N ASP A 246 -0.44 15.78 -13.34
CA ASP A 246 0.61 16.24 -12.43
C ASP A 246 1.65 15.15 -12.13
N TYR A 247 1.23 13.89 -12.06
CA TYR A 247 2.14 12.75 -11.85
C TYR A 247 2.97 12.40 -13.10
N LEU A 248 2.53 12.84 -14.28
CA LEU A 248 3.19 12.57 -15.55
C LEU A 248 4.21 13.66 -15.92
N LYS A 249 4.27 14.76 -15.17
CA LYS A 249 5.24 15.85 -15.43
C LYS A 249 6.68 15.37 -15.22
N PRO A 250 7.59 15.58 -16.18
CA PRO A 250 9.00 15.21 -16.03
C PRO A 250 9.64 15.81 -14.78
N GLU A 251 9.26 17.05 -14.42
CA GLU A 251 9.75 17.75 -13.24
C GLU A 251 9.33 17.01 -11.95
N PHE A 252 8.15 16.43 -11.93
CA PHE A 252 7.70 15.62 -10.80
C PHE A 252 8.44 14.28 -10.75
N ILE A 253 8.56 13.60 -11.88
CA ILE A 253 9.19 12.26 -11.94
C ILE A 253 10.69 12.36 -11.64
N TYR A 254 11.40 13.26 -12.29
CA TYR A 254 12.87 13.31 -12.25
C TYR A 254 13.44 14.42 -11.35
N GLY A 255 12.61 15.33 -10.85
CA GLY A 255 13.05 16.42 -9.98
C GLY A 255 13.89 17.49 -10.69
N LYS A 256 13.63 17.72 -11.98
CA LYS A 256 14.36 18.68 -12.82
C LYS A 256 13.45 19.80 -13.28
#